data_0a92c4702e2254b19ff7a9b73cb07414
#
_entry.id   0a92c4702e2254b19ff7a9b73cb07414
#
_cell.length_a   1.000
_cell.length_b   1.000
_cell.length_c   1.000
_cell.angle_alpha   90.00
_cell.angle_beta   90.00
_cell.angle_gamma   90.00
#
_symmetry.space_group_name_H-M   'P 1'
#
loop_
_entity.id
_entity.type
_entity.pdbx_description
1 polymer ?
#
loop_
_entity_poly.entity_id
_entity_poly.type
_entity_poly.pdbx_seq_one_letter_code
_entity_poly.pdbx_strand_id
1 'polypeptide(L)'
;PDELSVGQRQRIAAARALVVQPQVIFADEPTGSLDSKSATELLNYLKTMNQKEKATILLVTHDPYTASYCDRILFIKDGVIFSEVVRRGTRREFFEKVIDMQATIGGGGKMNAV
;
A
#
# COMPACT_ATOMS: atom_id res chain seq x y z
N PRO A 1 -19.26 11.30 11.92
CA PRO A 1 -18.04 11.11 11.13
C PRO A 1 -16.87 11.93 11.61
N ASP A 2 -17.14 13.11 12.18
CA ASP A 2 -16.04 13.95 12.68
C ASP A 2 -15.33 13.33 13.88
N GLU A 3 -15.99 12.39 14.54
CA GLU A 3 -15.41 11.69 15.67
C GLU A 3 -14.58 10.48 15.26
N LEU A 4 -14.65 10.10 13.99
CA LEU A 4 -13.87 9.00 13.49
C LEU A 4 -12.48 9.44 13.11
N SER A 5 -11.49 8.61 13.43
CA SER A 5 -10.12 8.85 12.97
C SER A 5 -10.04 8.73 11.45
N VAL A 6 -8.99 9.30 10.85
CA VAL A 6 -8.76 9.18 9.42
C VAL A 6 -8.69 7.71 9.00
N GLY A 7 -8.02 6.87 9.81
CA GLY A 7 -7.93 5.44 9.53
C GLY A 7 -9.28 4.75 9.51
N GLN A 8 -10.14 5.09 10.46
CA GLN A 8 -11.48 4.52 10.51
C GLN A 8 -12.31 4.92 9.30
N ARG A 9 -12.22 6.17 8.88
CA ARG A 9 -12.92 6.63 7.67
C ARG A 9 -12.44 5.92 6.42
N GLN A 10 -11.14 5.70 6.31
CA GLN A 10 -10.57 4.97 5.19
C GLN A 10 -11.05 3.52 5.18
N ARG A 11 -11.12 2.87 6.32
CA ARG A 11 -11.64 1.50 6.41
C ARG A 11 -13.11 1.42 6.04
N ILE A 12 -13.90 2.39 6.44
CA ILE A 12 -15.31 2.46 6.07
C ILE A 12 -15.45 2.60 4.56
N ALA A 13 -14.66 3.47 3.94
CA ALA A 13 -14.70 3.66 2.50
C ALA A 13 -14.31 2.38 1.75
N ALA A 14 -13.28 1.67 2.22
CA ALA A 14 -12.87 0.41 1.64
C ALA A 14 -13.97 -0.66 1.78
N ALA A 15 -14.62 -0.72 2.94
CA ALA A 15 -15.71 -1.68 3.17
C ALA A 15 -16.90 -1.40 2.25
N ARG A 16 -17.23 -0.12 2.04
CA ARG A 16 -18.30 0.25 1.10
C ARG A 16 -17.98 -0.18 -0.32
N ALA A 17 -16.74 0.01 -0.72
CA ALA A 17 -16.29 -0.43 -2.04
C ALA A 17 -16.49 -1.94 -2.20
N LEU A 18 -16.19 -2.71 -1.15
CA LEU A 18 -16.40 -4.16 -1.18
C LEU A 18 -17.87 -4.56 -1.21
N VAL A 19 -18.73 -3.80 -0.53
CA VAL A 19 -20.16 -4.08 -0.54
C VAL A 19 -20.71 -4.03 -1.95
N VAL A 20 -20.22 -3.10 -2.78
CA VAL A 20 -20.62 -3.03 -4.20
C VAL A 20 -19.73 -3.92 -5.08
N GLN A 21 -18.84 -4.68 -4.45
CA GLN A 21 -17.97 -5.68 -5.08
C GLN A 21 -17.10 -5.13 -6.21
N PRO A 22 -16.30 -4.09 -5.97
CA PRO A 22 -15.38 -3.62 -6.99
C PRO A 22 -14.30 -4.68 -7.22
N GLN A 23 -13.84 -4.80 -8.45
CA GLN A 23 -12.72 -5.67 -8.78
C GLN A 23 -11.39 -5.07 -8.30
N VAL A 24 -11.33 -3.74 -8.23
CA VAL A 24 -10.10 -3.01 -7.90
C VAL A 24 -10.41 -1.92 -6.88
N ILE A 25 -9.57 -1.84 -5.84
CA ILE A 25 -9.59 -0.76 -4.87
C ILE A 25 -8.34 0.08 -5.12
N PHE A 26 -8.52 1.38 -5.35
CA PHE A 26 -7.41 2.31 -5.54
C PHE A 26 -7.18 3.09 -4.25
N ALA A 27 -5.94 3.11 -3.76
CA ALA A 27 -5.57 3.83 -2.54
C ALA A 27 -4.31 4.66 -2.80
N ASP A 28 -4.44 5.98 -2.68
CA ASP A 28 -3.34 6.92 -2.90
C ASP A 28 -2.86 7.44 -1.55
N GLU A 29 -1.63 7.09 -1.19
CA GLU A 29 -1.01 7.44 0.10
C GLU A 29 -1.96 7.19 1.28
N PRO A 30 -2.51 5.98 1.41
CA PRO A 30 -3.61 5.74 2.36
C PRO A 30 -3.21 5.90 3.82
N THR A 31 -1.92 5.86 4.13
CA THR A 31 -1.43 5.95 5.51
C THR A 31 -0.79 7.30 5.83
N GLY A 32 -0.81 8.25 4.89
CA GLY A 32 -0.04 9.50 4.99
C GLY A 32 -0.38 10.38 6.18
N SER A 33 -1.61 10.37 6.65
CA SER A 33 -2.03 11.19 7.81
C SER A 33 -2.31 10.36 9.05
N LEU A 34 -1.92 9.09 9.07
CA LEU A 34 -2.22 8.18 10.18
C LEU A 34 -1.02 8.01 11.09
N ASP A 35 -1.29 7.77 12.38
CA ASP A 35 -0.26 7.29 13.29
C ASP A 35 0.11 5.85 12.95
N SER A 36 1.19 5.35 13.56
CA SER A 36 1.71 4.01 13.26
C SER A 36 0.69 2.90 13.51
N LYS A 37 -0.08 3.02 14.60
CA LYS A 37 -1.06 2.01 14.95
C LYS A 37 -2.20 1.98 13.94
N SER A 38 -2.75 3.13 13.62
CA SER A 38 -3.85 3.22 12.66
C SER A 38 -3.40 2.83 11.26
N ALA A 39 -2.19 3.18 10.88
CA ALA A 39 -1.61 2.78 9.60
C ALA A 39 -1.51 1.27 9.51
N THR A 40 -0.99 0.62 10.54
CA THR A 40 -0.85 -0.84 10.57
C THR A 40 -2.21 -1.52 10.49
N GLU A 41 -3.19 -1.01 11.23
CA GLU A 41 -4.55 -1.55 11.19
C GLU A 41 -5.16 -1.47 9.79
N LEU A 42 -5.00 -0.33 9.14
CA LEU A 42 -5.51 -0.15 7.78
C LEU A 42 -4.84 -1.10 6.80
N LEU A 43 -3.51 -1.22 6.87
CA LEU A 43 -2.77 -2.09 5.96
C LEU A 43 -3.15 -3.56 6.16
N ASN A 44 -3.32 -4.00 7.40
CA ASN A 44 -3.78 -5.35 7.68
C ASN A 44 -5.19 -5.59 7.16
N TYR A 45 -6.05 -4.60 7.27
CA TYR A 45 -7.41 -4.68 6.74
C TYR A 45 -7.40 -4.84 5.23
N LEU A 46 -6.62 -4.01 4.53
CA LEU A 46 -6.50 -4.11 3.07
C LEU A 46 -5.94 -5.46 2.65
N LYS A 47 -4.95 -5.97 3.38
CA LYS A 47 -4.37 -7.27 3.08
C LYS A 47 -5.39 -8.39 3.26
N THR A 48 -6.20 -8.31 4.29
CA THR A 48 -7.27 -9.28 4.53
C THR A 48 -8.28 -9.27 3.38
N MET A 49 -8.65 -8.09 2.90
CA MET A 49 -9.57 -7.96 1.79
C MET A 49 -8.98 -8.55 0.51
N ASN A 50 -7.71 -8.32 0.27
CA ASN A 50 -7.02 -8.90 -0.89
C ASN A 50 -7.00 -10.43 -0.80
N GLN A 51 -6.68 -10.98 0.36
CA GLN A 51 -6.51 -12.42 0.52
C GLN A 51 -7.85 -13.17 0.61
N LYS A 52 -8.81 -12.64 1.37
CA LYS A 52 -10.07 -13.33 1.63
C LYS A 52 -11.14 -12.98 0.62
N GLU A 53 -11.24 -11.72 0.24
CA GLU A 53 -12.28 -11.25 -0.67
C GLU A 53 -11.81 -11.17 -2.12
N LYS A 54 -10.55 -11.52 -2.36
CA LYS A 54 -9.96 -11.50 -3.71
C LYS A 54 -9.99 -10.14 -4.38
N ALA A 55 -10.05 -9.07 -3.59
CA ALA A 55 -9.97 -7.72 -4.14
C ALA A 55 -8.56 -7.44 -4.62
N THR A 56 -8.43 -6.83 -5.78
CA THR A 56 -7.15 -6.31 -6.25
C THR A 56 -6.98 -4.92 -5.67
N ILE A 57 -5.85 -4.66 -5.03
CA ILE A 57 -5.59 -3.38 -4.41
C ILE A 57 -4.41 -2.73 -5.11
N LEU A 58 -4.66 -1.57 -5.72
CA LEU A 58 -3.63 -0.74 -6.31
C LEU A 58 -3.33 0.40 -5.33
N LEU A 59 -2.11 0.40 -4.80
CA LEU A 59 -1.73 1.32 -3.75
C LEU A 59 -0.56 2.16 -4.22
N VAL A 60 -0.67 3.49 -4.09
CA VAL A 60 0.39 4.43 -4.45
C VAL A 60 0.96 5.01 -3.17
N THR A 61 2.27 4.92 -2.99
CA THR A 61 2.90 5.39 -1.76
C THR A 61 4.38 5.73 -1.97
N HIS A 62 4.91 6.60 -1.09
CA HIS A 62 6.34 6.84 -0.95
C HIS A 62 6.91 6.10 0.26
N ASP A 63 6.04 5.50 1.07
CA ASP A 63 6.43 4.92 2.34
C ASP A 63 6.80 3.46 2.16
N PRO A 64 8.08 3.09 2.41
CA PRO A 64 8.50 1.70 2.26
C PRO A 64 7.80 0.74 3.21
N TYR A 65 7.38 1.20 4.39
CA TYR A 65 6.63 0.34 5.30
C TYR A 65 5.29 -0.05 4.71
N THR A 66 4.57 0.92 4.17
CA THR A 66 3.29 0.67 3.47
C THR A 66 3.50 -0.27 2.29
N ALA A 67 4.52 -0.01 1.48
CA ALA A 67 4.82 -0.83 0.31
C ALA A 67 5.14 -2.27 0.69
N SER A 68 5.74 -2.49 1.85
CA SER A 68 6.13 -3.83 2.29
C SER A 68 4.94 -4.77 2.50
N TYR A 69 3.73 -4.24 2.60
CA TYR A 69 2.51 -5.06 2.73
C TYR A 69 2.02 -5.60 1.40
N CYS A 70 2.57 -5.13 0.30
CA CYS A 70 2.12 -5.51 -1.04
C CYS A 70 2.84 -6.77 -1.51
N ASP A 71 2.26 -7.44 -2.50
CA ASP A 71 2.89 -8.61 -3.09
C ASP A 71 3.86 -8.21 -4.20
N ARG A 72 3.63 -7.06 -4.81
CA ARG A 72 4.41 -6.59 -5.95
C ARG A 72 4.52 -5.08 -5.92
N ILE A 73 5.68 -4.56 -6.25
CA ILE A 73 5.93 -3.12 -6.26
C ILE A 73 6.50 -2.72 -7.60
N LEU A 74 5.93 -1.67 -8.19
CA LEU A 74 6.47 -1.02 -9.37
C LEU A 74 7.12 0.30 -8.93
N PHE A 75 8.40 0.45 -9.20
CA PHE A 75 9.12 1.69 -8.92
C PHE A 75 9.05 2.58 -10.13
N ILE A 76 8.55 3.81 -9.94
CA ILE A 76 8.38 4.76 -11.02
C ILE A 76 9.30 5.95 -10.80
N LYS A 77 10.02 6.34 -11.84
CA LYS A 77 10.87 7.51 -11.84
C LYS A 77 10.68 8.26 -13.17
N ASP A 78 10.45 9.57 -13.07
CA ASP A 78 10.26 10.44 -14.24
C ASP A 78 9.18 9.91 -15.19
N GLY A 79 8.10 9.39 -14.62
CA GLY A 79 6.95 8.89 -15.38
C GLY A 79 7.15 7.53 -16.04
N VAL A 80 8.27 6.86 -15.77
CA VAL A 80 8.61 5.58 -16.39
C VAL A 80 8.83 4.53 -15.32
N ILE A 81 8.43 3.29 -15.61
CA ILE A 81 8.68 2.17 -14.71
C ILE A 81 10.18 1.89 -14.72
N PHE A 82 10.81 2.09 -13.56
CA PHE A 82 12.24 1.87 -13.38
C PHE A 82 12.52 0.40 -13.06
N SER A 83 11.72 -0.21 -12.22
CA SER A 83 11.94 -1.57 -11.77
C SER A 83 10.67 -2.17 -11.20
N GLU A 84 10.61 -3.49 -11.17
CA GLU A 84 9.54 -4.24 -10.53
C GLU A 84 10.15 -5.21 -9.53
N VAL A 85 9.58 -5.29 -8.34
CA VAL A 85 10.03 -6.21 -7.30
C VAL A 85 8.84 -7.01 -6.78
N VAL A 86 8.97 -8.33 -6.78
CA VAL A 86 7.96 -9.25 -6.26
C VAL A 86 8.41 -9.75 -4.89
N ARG A 87 7.48 -9.76 -3.93
CA ARG A 87 7.81 -10.23 -2.59
C ARG A 87 8.18 -11.72 -2.62
N ARG A 88 9.31 -12.00 -1.97
CA ARG A 88 9.76 -13.38 -1.72
C ARG A 88 10.22 -13.41 -0.28
N GLY A 89 9.70 -14.34 0.50
CA GLY A 89 10.05 -14.44 1.91
C GLY A 89 9.19 -13.54 2.79
N THR A 90 9.78 -13.02 3.87
CA THR A 90 9.06 -12.27 4.87
C THR A 90 8.81 -10.83 4.45
N ARG A 91 7.83 -10.18 5.11
CA ARG A 91 7.58 -8.76 4.90
C ARG A 91 8.79 -7.92 5.28
N ARG A 92 9.52 -8.32 6.33
CA ARG A 92 10.73 -7.61 6.76
C ARG A 92 11.80 -7.62 5.68
N GLU A 93 12.04 -8.79 5.07
CA GLU A 93 13.00 -8.90 3.98
C GLU A 93 12.58 -8.03 2.80
N PHE A 94 11.30 -8.00 2.49
CA PHE A 94 10.77 -7.18 1.42
C PHE A 94 10.94 -5.69 1.72
N PHE A 95 10.68 -5.28 2.97
CA PHE A 95 10.87 -3.91 3.42
C PHE A 95 12.33 -3.46 3.20
N GLU A 96 13.28 -4.28 3.59
CA GLU A 96 14.70 -3.97 3.42
C GLU A 96 15.05 -3.82 1.94
N LYS A 97 14.50 -4.68 1.10
CA LYS A 97 14.71 -4.62 -0.35
C LYS A 97 14.14 -3.34 -0.94
N VAL A 98 12.99 -2.89 -0.47
CA VAL A 98 12.37 -1.64 -0.90
C VAL A 98 13.25 -0.45 -0.52
N ILE A 99 13.78 -0.43 0.70
CA ILE A 99 14.70 0.62 1.15
C ILE A 99 15.92 0.70 0.23
N ASP A 100 16.52 -0.45 -0.07
CA ASP A 100 17.68 -0.51 -0.94
C ASP A 100 17.37 0.01 -2.35
N MET A 101 16.23 -0.37 -2.88
CA MET A 101 15.82 0.07 -4.21
C MET A 101 15.55 1.58 -4.25
N GLN A 102 14.94 2.13 -3.21
CA GLN A 102 14.73 3.58 -3.12
C GLN A 102 16.04 4.34 -3.13
N ALA A 103 17.02 3.84 -2.38
CA ALA A 103 18.36 4.45 -2.36
C ALA A 103 19.01 4.41 -3.74
N THR A 104 18.86 3.31 -4.45
CA THR A 104 19.39 3.16 -5.80
C THR A 104 18.79 4.15 -6.79
N ILE A 105 17.48 4.41 -6.65
CA ILE A 105 16.79 5.37 -7.52
C ILE A 105 17.16 6.82 -7.17
N GLY A 106 17.86 7.02 -6.05
CA GLY A 106 18.25 8.35 -5.60
C GLY A 106 17.23 9.02 -4.69
N GLY A 107 16.33 8.23 -4.12
CA GLY A 107 15.37 8.72 -3.13
C GLY A 107 14.27 9.60 -3.68
N GLY A 108 14.25 9.88 -4.98
CA GLY A 108 13.28 10.77 -5.59
C GLY A 108 12.14 10.08 -6.33
N GLY A 109 12.15 8.77 -6.39
CA GLY A 109 11.12 8.03 -7.12
C GLY A 109 9.89 7.76 -6.27
N LYS A 110 8.73 7.72 -6.92
CA LYS A 110 7.51 7.25 -6.30
C LYS A 110 7.38 5.75 -6.49
N MET A 111 6.77 5.09 -5.51
CA MET A 111 6.47 3.68 -5.60
C MET A 111 4.99 3.50 -5.89
N ASN A 112 4.69 2.65 -6.87
CA ASN A 112 3.33 2.17 -7.07
C ASN A 112 3.30 0.71 -6.66
N ALA A 113 2.50 0.39 -5.65
CA ALA A 113 2.41 -0.95 -5.13
C ALA A 113 1.12 -1.62 -5.60
N VAL A 114 1.23 -2.80 -6.09
CA VAL A 114 0.09 -3.58 -6.60
C VAL A 114 0.02 -4.96 -5.95
#